data_dc0500971577b188b93fb5fae7175bf4
#
_entry.id   dc0500971577b188b93fb5fae7175bf4
#
_cell.length_a   1.000
_cell.length_b   1.000
_cell.length_c   1.000
_cell.angle_alpha   90.00
_cell.angle_beta   90.00
_cell.angle_gamma   90.00
#
_symmetry.space_group_name_H-M   'P 1'
#
loop_
_entity.id
_entity.type
_entity.pdbx_description
1 polymer ?
#
loop_
_entity_poly.entity_id
_entity_poly.type
_entity_poly.pdbx_seq_one_letter_code
_entity_poly.pdbx_strand_id
1 'polypeptide(L)'
;MKVRENWIDWAKSIGIMLVIMGHYGMGDKIYGTFIYAFHMPLFFIVSGYLFTPPPQDNSYKQFVLKNVRSLIVPYFIFGIFSVLASAALNFFSGGDYSVSFFMKSFAGLVLGVGYDTEYTVMNNMPLWFLPAMFFVRVISGFLSRYKSRVKIAVCAAGLIIVVLLHRYGLFLPFSAGSALLALPFFYAGAVAKRYGLLENFRNGEMLRLVALFAVSAFVLYLSVYFNTGITDINSCKYNNMLLMFTGGISGTSAVFCVCIAFDGIRSKFITAVSDGTLMIMSLHVYGITVVWNFYKMIAGIAGPGGMDAFVSLPAAVVTAMMITAGLYYPIVFCRKRLPLLLGKAGKKPVGKGKTSLPG
;
A
#
# COMPACT_ATOMS: atom_id res chain seq x y z
N MET A 1 13.25 8.87 21.66
CA MET A 1 12.54 7.84 20.86
C MET A 1 11.16 8.37 20.52
N LYS A 2 10.72 8.35 19.21
CA LYS A 2 9.32 8.68 18.90
C LYS A 2 8.41 7.63 19.54
N VAL A 3 7.43 8.05 20.31
CA VAL A 3 6.41 7.17 20.87
C VAL A 3 5.63 6.54 19.71
N ARG A 4 5.45 5.23 19.74
CA ARG A 4 4.66 4.50 18.72
C ARG A 4 3.17 4.80 18.94
N GLU A 5 2.52 5.32 17.95
CA GLU A 5 1.09 5.65 17.97
C GLU A 5 0.30 4.40 17.58
N ASN A 6 -0.49 3.86 18.51
CA ASN A 6 -1.19 2.56 18.33
C ASN A 6 -2.28 2.62 17.26
N TRP A 7 -3.00 3.74 17.15
CA TRP A 7 -4.02 3.93 16.10
C TRP A 7 -3.45 3.81 14.68
N ILE A 8 -2.16 4.16 14.48
CA ILE A 8 -1.48 3.98 13.18
C ILE A 8 -1.25 2.50 12.89
N ASP A 9 -0.98 1.69 13.93
CA ASP A 9 -0.86 0.25 13.75
C ASP A 9 -2.20 -0.35 13.33
N TRP A 10 -3.30 0.10 13.92
CA TRP A 10 -4.64 -0.27 13.49
C TRP A 10 -4.92 0.17 12.05
N ALA A 11 -4.62 1.43 11.69
CA ALA A 11 -4.84 1.95 10.35
C ALA A 11 -4.10 1.17 9.27
N LYS A 12 -2.82 0.83 9.52
CA LYS A 12 -2.03 0.01 8.60
C LYS A 12 -2.55 -1.43 8.52
N SER A 13 -3.00 -2.00 9.65
CA SER A 13 -3.52 -3.36 9.68
C SER A 13 -4.88 -3.46 8.99
N ILE A 14 -5.79 -2.54 9.24
CA ILE A 14 -7.07 -2.46 8.51
C ILE A 14 -6.81 -2.21 7.03
N GLY A 15 -5.92 -1.26 6.70
CA GLY A 15 -5.58 -0.95 5.32
C GLY A 15 -5.07 -2.16 4.54
N ILE A 16 -4.17 -2.97 5.12
CA ILE A 16 -3.65 -4.15 4.41
C ILE A 16 -4.69 -5.27 4.29
N MET A 17 -5.62 -5.40 5.24
CA MET A 17 -6.76 -6.30 5.10
C MET A 17 -7.69 -5.86 3.97
N LEU A 18 -7.96 -4.56 3.84
CA LEU A 18 -8.72 -4.00 2.72
C LEU A 18 -8.02 -4.23 1.36
N VAL A 19 -6.68 -4.18 1.30
CA VAL A 19 -5.92 -4.55 0.09
C VAL A 19 -6.20 -6.00 -0.30
N ILE A 20 -6.12 -6.94 0.66
CA ILE A 20 -6.41 -8.36 0.40
C ILE A 20 -7.84 -8.53 -0.10
N MET A 21 -8.81 -7.91 0.59
CA MET A 21 -10.22 -7.97 0.21
C MET A 21 -10.46 -7.38 -1.20
N GLY A 22 -9.81 -6.27 -1.54
CA GLY A 22 -9.89 -5.64 -2.87
C GLY A 22 -9.38 -6.55 -3.99
N HIS A 23 -8.37 -7.37 -3.73
CA HIS A 23 -7.81 -8.32 -4.70
C HIS A 23 -8.50 -9.69 -4.70
N TYR A 24 -9.38 -9.97 -3.77
CA TYR A 24 -10.12 -11.24 -3.65
C TYR A 24 -11.29 -11.38 -4.66
N GLY A 25 -11.13 -10.96 -5.92
CA GLY A 25 -12.18 -11.04 -6.96
C GLY A 25 -13.33 -10.05 -6.76
N MET A 26 -13.10 -8.97 -6.03
CA MET A 26 -14.12 -8.02 -5.59
C MET A 26 -14.21 -6.75 -6.45
N GLY A 27 -13.34 -6.62 -7.45
CA GLY A 27 -13.23 -5.40 -8.25
C GLY A 27 -14.53 -4.95 -8.92
N ASP A 28 -15.37 -5.88 -9.33
CA ASP A 28 -16.62 -5.59 -10.06
C ASP A 28 -17.85 -5.48 -9.15
N LYS A 29 -17.69 -5.72 -7.84
CA LYS A 29 -18.80 -5.61 -6.88
C LYS A 29 -18.79 -4.26 -6.19
N ILE A 30 -19.98 -3.79 -5.78
CA ILE A 30 -20.16 -2.46 -5.18
C ILE A 30 -19.21 -2.18 -4.03
N TYR A 31 -19.00 -3.16 -3.14
CA TYR A 31 -18.06 -2.99 -2.02
C TYR A 31 -16.59 -2.96 -2.46
N GLY A 32 -16.23 -3.61 -3.58
CA GLY A 32 -14.93 -3.47 -4.22
C GLY A 32 -14.69 -2.03 -4.66
N THR A 33 -15.68 -1.41 -5.30
CA THR A 33 -15.62 0.01 -5.70
C THR A 33 -15.36 0.93 -4.50
N PHE A 34 -16.05 0.66 -3.36
CA PHE A 34 -15.79 1.40 -2.11
C PHE A 34 -14.35 1.20 -1.61
N ILE A 35 -13.85 -0.04 -1.58
CA ILE A 35 -12.49 -0.34 -1.12
C ILE A 35 -11.46 0.37 -2.01
N TYR A 36 -11.60 0.26 -3.34
CA TYR A 36 -10.67 0.85 -4.29
C TYR A 36 -10.64 2.39 -4.23
N ALA A 37 -11.73 3.03 -3.80
CA ALA A 37 -11.77 4.47 -3.66
C ALA A 37 -10.75 5.01 -2.63
N PHE A 38 -10.40 4.25 -1.57
CA PHE A 38 -9.59 4.81 -0.48
C PHE A 38 -8.47 3.91 0.08
N HIS A 39 -8.43 2.58 -0.19
CA HIS A 39 -7.45 1.70 0.45
C HIS A 39 -6.00 2.07 0.12
N MET A 40 -5.70 2.49 -1.12
CA MET A 40 -4.36 2.96 -1.49
C MET A 40 -4.11 4.41 -1.03
N PRO A 41 -5.04 5.38 -1.22
CA PRO A 41 -4.96 6.68 -0.58
C PRO A 41 -4.60 6.63 0.90
N LEU A 42 -5.19 5.71 1.68
CA LEU A 42 -4.90 5.51 3.11
C LEU A 42 -3.40 5.32 3.37
N PHE A 43 -2.71 4.46 2.60
CA PHE A 43 -1.28 4.24 2.80
C PHE A 43 -0.43 5.46 2.45
N PHE A 44 -0.80 6.21 1.40
CA PHE A 44 -0.12 7.45 1.06
C PHE A 44 -0.34 8.53 2.14
N ILE A 45 -1.57 8.67 2.65
CA ILE A 45 -1.91 9.62 3.73
C ILE A 45 -1.17 9.23 5.03
N VAL A 46 -1.17 7.95 5.43
CA VAL A 46 -0.41 7.46 6.60
C VAL A 46 1.09 7.70 6.42
N SER A 47 1.63 7.46 5.22
CA SER A 47 3.06 7.72 4.94
C SER A 47 3.38 9.22 5.04
N GLY A 48 2.50 10.09 4.57
CA GLY A 48 2.62 11.54 4.70
C GLY A 48 2.53 12.01 6.16
N TYR A 49 1.59 11.46 6.93
CA TYR A 49 1.46 11.74 8.36
C TYR A 49 2.72 11.35 9.16
N LEU A 50 3.32 10.22 8.82
CA LEU A 50 4.56 9.73 9.44
C LEU A 50 5.83 10.36 8.86
N PHE A 51 5.70 11.18 7.82
CA PHE A 51 6.85 11.72 7.11
C PHE A 51 7.71 12.62 8.00
N THR A 52 9.01 12.33 7.99
CA THR A 52 10.03 13.19 8.59
C THR A 52 10.95 13.62 7.46
N PRO A 53 10.96 14.93 7.11
CA PRO A 53 11.84 15.43 6.06
C PRO A 53 13.31 15.22 6.44
N PRO A 54 14.20 15.09 5.45
CA PRO A 54 15.64 15.06 5.71
C PRO A 54 16.09 16.40 6.31
N PRO A 55 17.10 16.41 7.20
CA PRO A 55 17.76 17.63 7.65
C PRO A 55 18.27 18.46 6.46
N GLN A 56 18.49 19.77 6.65
CA GLN A 56 18.88 20.66 5.56
C GLN A 56 20.35 20.51 5.13
N ASP A 57 21.19 19.97 5.98
CA ASP A 57 22.56 19.59 5.70
C ASP A 57 22.64 18.36 4.77
N ASN A 58 23.74 18.14 4.10
CA ASN A 58 24.03 17.15 3.04
C ASN A 58 23.43 15.71 3.20
N SER A 59 22.39 15.54 4.01
CA SER A 59 21.77 14.26 4.36
C SER A 59 20.71 13.78 3.34
N TYR A 60 20.40 14.56 2.26
CA TYR A 60 19.42 14.16 1.26
C TYR A 60 19.83 12.85 0.55
N LYS A 61 21.11 12.68 0.21
CA LYS A 61 21.64 11.42 -0.36
C LYS A 61 21.40 10.25 0.59
N GLN A 62 21.64 10.43 1.90
CA GLN A 62 21.38 9.38 2.88
C GLN A 62 19.88 9.07 3.01
N PHE A 63 19.04 10.10 2.92
CA PHE A 63 17.58 9.93 2.90
C PHE A 63 17.13 9.11 1.68
N VAL A 64 17.63 9.43 0.47
CA VAL A 64 17.34 8.65 -0.75
C VAL A 64 17.81 7.20 -0.59
N LEU A 65 19.06 6.97 -0.18
CA LEU A 65 19.60 5.63 0.05
C LEU A 65 18.80 4.83 1.10
N LYS A 66 18.31 5.48 2.14
CA LYS A 66 17.42 4.84 3.12
C LYS A 66 16.10 4.40 2.46
N ASN A 67 15.50 5.22 1.60
CA ASN A 67 14.29 4.87 0.88
C ASN A 67 14.54 3.79 -0.18
N VAL A 68 15.69 3.80 -0.87
CA VAL A 68 16.10 2.69 -1.76
C VAL A 68 16.14 1.38 -0.96
N ARG A 69 16.81 1.34 0.18
CA ARG A 69 16.92 0.13 1.00
C ARG A 69 15.57 -0.35 1.55
N SER A 70 14.65 0.57 1.87
CA SER A 70 13.37 0.22 2.49
C SER A 70 12.24 -0.06 1.52
N LEU A 71 12.35 0.35 0.25
CA LEU A 71 11.29 0.22 -0.76
C LEU A 71 11.79 -0.48 -2.03
N ILE A 72 12.90 -0.03 -2.61
CA ILE A 72 13.36 -0.54 -3.91
C ILE A 72 14.04 -1.91 -3.76
N VAL A 73 14.86 -2.11 -2.71
CA VAL A 73 15.48 -3.42 -2.48
C VAL A 73 14.42 -4.50 -2.22
N PRO A 74 13.42 -4.32 -1.31
CA PRO A 74 12.32 -5.27 -1.18
C PRO A 74 11.51 -5.45 -2.48
N TYR A 75 11.29 -4.38 -3.26
CA TYR A 75 10.62 -4.46 -4.56
C TYR A 75 11.28 -5.50 -5.47
N PHE A 76 12.60 -5.42 -5.66
CA PHE A 76 13.33 -6.38 -6.48
C PHE A 76 13.39 -7.77 -5.86
N ILE A 77 13.55 -7.91 -4.55
CA ILE A 77 13.55 -9.21 -3.88
C ILE A 77 12.21 -9.94 -4.10
N PHE A 78 11.09 -9.28 -3.80
CA PHE A 78 9.78 -9.87 -3.98
C PHE A 78 9.39 -9.98 -5.46
N GLY A 79 9.87 -9.09 -6.32
CA GLY A 79 9.66 -9.17 -7.76
C GLY A 79 10.35 -10.40 -8.36
N ILE A 80 11.62 -10.63 -8.06
CA ILE A 80 12.35 -11.82 -8.49
C ILE A 80 11.69 -13.09 -7.94
N PHE A 81 11.33 -13.11 -6.65
CA PHE A 81 10.56 -14.20 -6.06
C PHE A 81 9.28 -14.46 -6.86
N SER A 82 8.56 -13.42 -7.24
CA SER A 82 7.31 -13.53 -7.99
C SER A 82 7.50 -14.09 -9.38
N VAL A 83 8.56 -13.70 -10.09
CA VAL A 83 8.92 -14.28 -11.41
C VAL A 83 9.20 -15.78 -11.28
N LEU A 84 9.99 -16.17 -10.29
CA LEU A 84 10.33 -17.59 -10.05
C LEU A 84 9.09 -18.40 -9.61
N ALA A 85 8.24 -17.84 -8.75
CA ALA A 85 7.00 -18.49 -8.31
C ALA A 85 6.03 -18.67 -9.49
N SER A 86 5.85 -17.64 -10.33
CA SER A 86 5.00 -17.75 -11.53
C SER A 86 5.54 -18.75 -12.53
N ALA A 87 6.84 -18.77 -12.75
CA ALA A 87 7.49 -19.77 -13.63
C ALA A 87 7.27 -21.21 -13.11
N ALA A 88 7.43 -21.42 -11.79
CA ALA A 88 7.17 -22.73 -11.18
C ALA A 88 5.69 -23.15 -11.30
N LEU A 89 4.76 -22.23 -11.04
CA LEU A 89 3.33 -22.48 -11.21
C LEU A 89 2.99 -22.85 -12.66
N ASN A 90 3.54 -22.11 -13.64
CA ASN A 90 3.35 -22.37 -15.05
C ASN A 90 3.92 -23.73 -15.45
N PHE A 91 5.11 -24.09 -14.94
CA PHE A 91 5.69 -25.41 -15.19
C PHE A 91 4.76 -26.55 -14.75
N PHE A 92 4.19 -26.48 -13.54
CA PHE A 92 3.30 -27.50 -13.02
C PHE A 92 1.89 -27.49 -13.63
N SER A 93 1.44 -26.35 -14.17
CA SER A 93 0.12 -26.20 -14.81
C SER A 93 0.14 -26.33 -16.33
N GLY A 94 1.31 -26.54 -16.95
CA GLY A 94 1.46 -26.60 -18.41
C GLY A 94 1.38 -25.22 -19.08
N GLY A 95 1.59 -24.12 -18.33
CA GLY A 95 1.65 -22.76 -18.85
C GLY A 95 3.01 -22.41 -19.46
N ASP A 96 3.16 -21.15 -19.89
CA ASP A 96 4.41 -20.65 -20.49
C ASP A 96 5.48 -20.37 -19.42
N TYR A 97 6.63 -21.03 -19.59
CA TYR A 97 7.86 -20.81 -18.81
C TYR A 97 9.09 -20.69 -19.75
N SER A 98 8.85 -20.27 -20.98
CA SER A 98 9.88 -20.06 -22.00
C SER A 98 10.85 -18.93 -21.63
N VAL A 99 11.95 -18.81 -22.37
CA VAL A 99 12.89 -17.68 -22.25
C VAL A 99 12.15 -16.35 -22.50
N SER A 100 11.19 -16.33 -23.43
CA SER A 100 10.34 -15.16 -23.69
C SER A 100 9.55 -14.73 -22.46
N PHE A 101 8.96 -15.68 -21.71
CA PHE A 101 8.29 -15.42 -20.45
C PHE A 101 9.21 -14.74 -19.42
N PHE A 102 10.43 -15.27 -19.23
CA PHE A 102 11.39 -14.68 -18.30
C PHE A 102 11.82 -13.26 -18.73
N MET A 103 12.09 -13.06 -20.01
CA MET A 103 12.47 -11.74 -20.54
C MET A 103 11.35 -10.71 -20.34
N LYS A 104 10.10 -11.05 -20.66
CA LYS A 104 8.94 -10.18 -20.46
C LYS A 104 8.66 -9.91 -18.98
N SER A 105 8.80 -10.92 -18.13
CA SER A 105 8.64 -10.79 -16.66
C SER A 105 9.72 -9.90 -16.07
N PHE A 106 10.98 -10.04 -16.50
CA PHE A 106 12.07 -9.19 -16.06
C PHE A 106 11.92 -7.76 -16.57
N ALA A 107 11.51 -7.58 -17.84
CA ALA A 107 11.20 -6.26 -18.39
C ALA A 107 10.07 -5.57 -17.59
N GLY A 108 8.98 -6.30 -17.26
CA GLY A 108 7.89 -5.80 -16.41
C GLY A 108 8.38 -5.35 -15.03
N LEU A 109 9.27 -6.15 -14.41
CA LEU A 109 9.88 -5.82 -13.14
C LEU A 109 10.78 -4.57 -13.22
N VAL A 110 11.65 -4.48 -14.23
CA VAL A 110 12.57 -3.35 -14.39
C VAL A 110 11.83 -2.06 -14.77
N LEU A 111 10.83 -2.15 -15.64
CA LEU A 111 10.03 -1.01 -16.05
C LEU A 111 8.97 -0.63 -15.00
N GLY A 112 8.70 -1.51 -14.03
CA GLY A 112 7.71 -1.27 -12.97
C GLY A 112 6.30 -1.05 -13.52
N VAL A 113 5.94 -1.78 -14.59
CA VAL A 113 4.62 -1.72 -15.21
C VAL A 113 3.65 -2.55 -14.38
N GLY A 114 2.56 -1.96 -13.95
CA GLY A 114 1.57 -2.57 -13.06
C GLY A 114 0.49 -3.41 -13.78
N TYR A 115 0.68 -3.76 -15.06
CA TYR A 115 -0.25 -4.54 -15.89
C TYR A 115 0.50 -5.23 -17.02
N ASP A 116 -0.11 -6.26 -17.61
CA ASP A 116 0.47 -6.97 -18.74
C ASP A 116 0.39 -6.13 -20.03
N THR A 117 1.47 -6.18 -20.80
CA THR A 117 1.56 -5.57 -22.13
C THR A 117 2.11 -6.60 -23.13
N GLU A 118 2.20 -6.23 -24.40
CA GLU A 118 2.85 -7.08 -25.41
C GLU A 118 4.30 -7.45 -25.04
N TYR A 119 4.99 -6.53 -24.34
CA TYR A 119 6.43 -6.65 -24.03
C TYR A 119 6.72 -7.00 -22.57
N THR A 120 5.73 -6.97 -21.70
CA THR A 120 5.90 -7.14 -20.24
C THR A 120 4.84 -8.05 -19.65
N VAL A 121 5.26 -8.87 -18.66
CA VAL A 121 4.35 -9.66 -17.82
C VAL A 121 4.47 -9.19 -16.38
N MET A 122 3.34 -8.90 -15.77
CA MET A 122 3.28 -8.48 -14.37
C MET A 122 2.94 -9.66 -13.45
N ASN A 123 3.97 -10.25 -12.85
CA ASN A 123 3.79 -11.43 -11.99
C ASN A 123 3.22 -11.11 -10.59
N ASN A 124 3.27 -9.86 -10.17
CA ASN A 124 2.78 -9.44 -8.85
C ASN A 124 2.39 -7.95 -8.90
N MET A 125 1.15 -7.70 -9.31
CA MET A 125 0.61 -6.34 -9.50
C MET A 125 0.80 -5.43 -8.27
N PRO A 126 0.48 -5.84 -7.02
CA PRO A 126 0.59 -4.97 -5.86
C PRO A 126 1.97 -4.35 -5.60
N LEU A 127 3.03 -4.90 -6.18
CA LEU A 127 4.39 -4.37 -6.01
C LEU A 127 4.57 -2.96 -6.58
N TRP A 128 3.70 -2.50 -7.49
CA TRP A 128 3.71 -1.14 -8.04
C TRP A 128 3.77 -0.05 -6.95
N PHE A 129 3.17 -0.33 -5.81
CA PHE A 129 3.11 0.61 -4.69
C PHE A 129 4.49 1.00 -4.13
N LEU A 130 5.46 0.08 -4.17
CA LEU A 130 6.80 0.34 -3.61
C LEU A 130 7.58 1.39 -4.40
N PRO A 131 7.73 1.29 -5.74
CA PRO A 131 8.35 2.36 -6.51
C PRO A 131 7.53 3.66 -6.51
N ALA A 132 6.20 3.60 -6.54
CA ALA A 132 5.38 4.80 -6.41
C ALA A 132 5.62 5.52 -5.07
N MET A 133 5.63 4.79 -3.95
CA MET A 133 5.91 5.34 -2.62
C MET A 133 7.35 5.87 -2.52
N PHE A 134 8.32 5.23 -3.18
CA PHE A 134 9.69 5.72 -3.26
C PHE A 134 9.73 7.11 -3.91
N PHE A 135 9.13 7.29 -5.08
CA PHE A 135 9.08 8.59 -5.75
C PHE A 135 8.36 9.64 -4.93
N VAL A 136 7.19 9.32 -4.37
CA VAL A 136 6.44 10.24 -3.49
C VAL A 136 7.31 10.74 -2.35
N ARG A 137 8.04 9.84 -1.67
CA ARG A 137 8.92 10.21 -0.54
C ARG A 137 10.14 11.01 -0.98
N VAL A 138 10.78 10.62 -2.07
CA VAL A 138 11.96 11.32 -2.61
C VAL A 138 11.60 12.72 -3.08
N ILE A 139 10.52 12.87 -3.86
CA ILE A 139 10.01 14.16 -4.30
C ILE A 139 9.65 15.02 -3.06
N SER A 140 8.93 14.47 -2.10
CA SER A 140 8.53 15.20 -0.89
C SER A 140 9.73 15.58 -0.02
N GLY A 141 10.76 14.72 0.04
CA GLY A 141 12.03 15.01 0.71
C GLY A 141 12.77 16.18 0.07
N PHE A 142 12.83 16.23 -1.26
CA PHE A 142 13.40 17.36 -2.00
C PHE A 142 12.59 18.63 -1.77
N LEU A 143 11.26 18.55 -1.90
CA LEU A 143 10.35 19.68 -1.74
C LEU A 143 10.21 20.16 -0.29
N SER A 144 10.74 19.42 0.69
CA SER A 144 10.62 19.79 2.10
C SER A 144 11.25 21.16 2.42
N ARG A 145 12.26 21.55 1.66
CA ARG A 145 12.98 22.84 1.78
C ARG A 145 12.27 24.03 1.14
N TYR A 146 11.18 23.77 0.39
CA TYR A 146 10.45 24.81 -0.32
C TYR A 146 9.14 25.19 0.39
N LYS A 147 8.64 26.40 0.10
CA LYS A 147 7.36 26.90 0.62
C LYS A 147 6.18 26.05 0.13
N SER A 148 5.06 26.10 0.84
CA SER A 148 3.85 25.33 0.49
C SER A 148 3.33 25.62 -0.93
N ARG A 149 3.47 26.84 -1.42
CA ARG A 149 3.07 27.21 -2.80
C ARG A 149 3.80 26.37 -3.86
N VAL A 150 5.10 26.09 -3.68
CA VAL A 150 5.88 25.24 -4.60
C VAL A 150 5.36 23.80 -4.56
N LYS A 151 5.04 23.28 -3.38
CA LYS A 151 4.48 21.92 -3.21
C LYS A 151 3.14 21.78 -3.92
N ILE A 152 2.26 22.79 -3.77
CA ILE A 152 0.97 22.84 -4.47
C ILE A 152 1.17 22.91 -5.99
N ALA A 153 2.08 23.75 -6.48
CA ALA A 153 2.39 23.88 -7.91
C ALA A 153 2.90 22.55 -8.49
N VAL A 154 3.79 21.83 -7.75
CA VAL A 154 4.30 20.51 -8.19
C VAL A 154 3.18 19.47 -8.19
N CYS A 155 2.28 19.45 -7.19
CA CYS A 155 1.11 18.57 -7.22
C CYS A 155 0.23 18.88 -8.43
N ALA A 156 -0.10 20.15 -8.69
CA ALA A 156 -0.93 20.54 -9.83
C ALA A 156 -0.27 20.16 -11.17
N ALA A 157 1.02 20.44 -11.34
CA ALA A 157 1.77 20.03 -12.52
C ALA A 157 1.78 18.50 -12.70
N GLY A 158 1.98 17.74 -11.60
CA GLY A 158 1.91 16.28 -11.61
C GLY A 158 0.55 15.76 -12.06
N LEU A 159 -0.55 16.35 -11.58
CA LEU A 159 -1.90 15.99 -12.01
C LEU A 159 -2.14 16.32 -13.48
N ILE A 160 -1.67 17.46 -13.98
CA ILE A 160 -1.74 17.82 -15.40
C ILE A 160 -0.99 16.77 -16.24
N ILE A 161 0.22 16.39 -15.82
CA ILE A 161 0.99 15.33 -16.51
C ILE A 161 0.19 14.04 -16.55
N VAL A 162 -0.41 13.59 -15.44
CA VAL A 162 -1.24 12.37 -15.40
C VAL A 162 -2.41 12.46 -16.37
N VAL A 163 -3.11 13.59 -16.43
CA VAL A 163 -4.22 13.81 -17.37
C VAL A 163 -3.74 13.71 -18.83
N LEU A 164 -2.61 14.33 -19.16
CA LEU A 164 -2.03 14.27 -20.50
C LEU A 164 -1.60 12.84 -20.86
N LEU A 165 -0.91 12.14 -19.96
CA LEU A 165 -0.49 10.75 -20.16
C LEU A 165 -1.71 9.86 -20.42
N HIS A 166 -2.76 9.99 -19.61
CA HIS A 166 -3.99 9.23 -19.76
C HIS A 166 -4.67 9.51 -21.12
N ARG A 167 -4.73 10.79 -21.50
CA ARG A 167 -5.34 11.22 -22.79
C ARG A 167 -4.62 10.63 -24.01
N TYR A 168 -3.30 10.49 -23.96
CA TYR A 168 -2.48 9.99 -25.07
C TYR A 168 -2.13 8.50 -24.95
N GLY A 169 -2.70 7.77 -23.98
CA GLY A 169 -2.39 6.36 -23.76
C GLY A 169 -0.93 6.10 -23.39
N LEU A 170 -0.26 7.09 -22.82
CA LEU A 170 1.15 7.01 -22.40
C LEU A 170 1.23 6.66 -20.92
N PHE A 171 2.33 6.01 -20.54
CA PHE A 171 2.63 5.73 -19.13
C PHE A 171 4.06 6.14 -18.78
N LEU A 172 4.29 6.46 -17.52
CA LEU A 172 5.63 6.67 -16.98
C LEU A 172 6.13 5.37 -16.36
N PRO A 173 7.39 4.96 -16.67
CA PRO A 173 7.94 3.75 -16.11
C PRO A 173 8.08 3.84 -14.58
N PHE A 174 8.25 2.66 -13.95
CA PHE A 174 8.53 2.50 -12.54
C PHE A 174 7.47 3.15 -11.63
N SER A 175 6.19 3.10 -12.05
CA SER A 175 5.02 3.66 -11.33
C SER A 175 5.14 5.16 -11.02
N ALA A 176 5.90 5.91 -11.81
CA ALA A 176 6.08 7.35 -11.60
C ALA A 176 4.78 8.13 -11.82
N GLY A 177 3.91 7.71 -12.76
CA GLY A 177 2.58 8.29 -12.96
C GLY A 177 1.69 8.13 -11.72
N SER A 178 1.68 6.93 -11.15
CA SER A 178 0.97 6.62 -9.90
C SER A 178 1.49 7.47 -8.74
N ALA A 179 2.80 7.73 -8.69
CA ALA A 179 3.40 8.60 -7.67
C ALA A 179 2.91 10.05 -7.80
N LEU A 180 2.83 10.59 -9.02
CA LEU A 180 2.30 11.94 -9.26
C LEU A 180 0.84 12.06 -8.83
N LEU A 181 0.01 11.05 -9.15
CA LEU A 181 -1.38 11.00 -8.75
C LEU A 181 -1.55 10.86 -7.24
N ALA A 182 -0.64 10.15 -6.56
CA ALA A 182 -0.68 9.89 -5.13
C ALA A 182 -0.10 11.03 -4.27
N LEU A 183 0.69 11.95 -4.87
CA LEU A 183 1.38 13.01 -4.15
C LEU A 183 0.44 13.91 -3.33
N PRO A 184 -0.75 14.34 -3.82
CA PRO A 184 -1.69 15.10 -3.01
C PRO A 184 -2.19 14.36 -1.76
N PHE A 185 -2.42 13.05 -1.85
CA PHE A 185 -2.80 12.23 -0.68
C PHE A 185 -1.69 12.21 0.38
N PHE A 186 -0.45 12.07 -0.05
CA PHE A 186 0.69 12.14 0.86
C PHE A 186 0.76 13.50 1.57
N TYR A 187 0.58 14.60 0.83
CA TYR A 187 0.56 15.93 1.46
C TYR A 187 -0.65 16.15 2.35
N ALA A 188 -1.82 15.56 2.06
CA ALA A 188 -2.96 15.58 2.98
C ALA A 188 -2.58 14.99 4.35
N GLY A 189 -1.89 13.86 4.38
CA GLY A 189 -1.35 13.28 5.61
C GLY A 189 -0.33 14.17 6.33
N ALA A 190 0.60 14.78 5.59
CA ALA A 190 1.60 15.69 6.15
C ALA A 190 0.96 16.97 6.74
N VAL A 191 -0.09 17.49 6.10
CA VAL A 191 -0.90 18.62 6.58
C VAL A 191 -1.66 18.21 7.85
N ALA A 192 -2.31 17.05 7.86
CA ALA A 192 -3.03 16.54 9.03
C ALA A 192 -2.10 16.45 10.26
N LYS A 193 -0.85 15.97 10.08
CA LYS A 193 0.14 15.94 11.17
C LYS A 193 0.58 17.33 11.60
N ARG A 194 0.87 18.20 10.63
CA ARG A 194 1.38 19.55 10.90
C ARG A 194 0.40 20.39 11.73
N TYR A 195 -0.89 20.27 11.46
CA TYR A 195 -1.94 21.05 12.14
C TYR A 195 -2.60 20.29 13.29
N GLY A 196 -2.11 19.12 13.65
CA GLY A 196 -2.67 18.34 14.77
C GLY A 196 -4.13 17.93 14.57
N LEU A 197 -4.59 17.79 13.31
CA LEU A 197 -6.02 17.60 13.03
C LEU A 197 -6.59 16.35 13.72
N LEU A 198 -5.78 15.28 13.83
CA LEU A 198 -6.22 14.04 14.45
C LEU A 198 -6.09 14.05 15.99
N GLU A 199 -5.22 14.90 16.54
CA GLU A 199 -5.00 15.02 17.99
C GLU A 199 -6.24 15.57 18.70
N ASN A 200 -6.94 16.49 18.05
CA ASN A 200 -8.21 17.04 18.56
C ASN A 200 -9.31 15.97 18.71
N PHE A 201 -9.31 14.94 17.84
CA PHE A 201 -10.26 13.83 17.90
C PHE A 201 -9.82 12.74 18.87
N ARG A 202 -8.54 12.52 19.06
CA ARG A 202 -7.99 11.57 20.05
C ARG A 202 -8.27 12.00 21.49
N ASN A 203 -8.25 13.30 21.73
CA ASN A 203 -8.51 13.90 23.05
C ASN A 203 -9.95 14.41 23.19
N GLY A 204 -10.80 14.21 22.16
CA GLY A 204 -12.15 14.72 22.07
C GLY A 204 -13.21 13.75 22.57
N GLU A 205 -14.45 14.26 22.62
CA GLU A 205 -15.61 13.45 22.95
C GLU A 205 -15.90 12.41 21.84
N MET A 206 -16.32 11.22 22.24
CA MET A 206 -16.72 10.14 21.33
C MET A 206 -17.76 10.60 20.31
N LEU A 207 -18.67 11.48 20.70
CA LEU A 207 -19.70 12.03 19.80
C LEU A 207 -19.09 12.74 18.59
N ARG A 208 -18.02 13.52 18.78
CA ARG A 208 -17.32 14.20 17.66
C ARG A 208 -16.68 13.20 16.70
N LEU A 209 -16.12 12.13 17.25
CA LEU A 209 -15.52 11.06 16.45
C LEU A 209 -16.57 10.32 15.62
N VAL A 210 -17.73 10.00 16.22
CA VAL A 210 -18.87 9.38 15.54
C VAL A 210 -19.44 10.31 14.47
N ALA A 211 -19.60 11.61 14.77
CA ALA A 211 -20.05 12.58 13.77
C ALA A 211 -19.09 12.69 12.57
N LEU A 212 -17.78 12.76 12.83
CA LEU A 212 -16.77 12.77 11.77
C LEU A 212 -16.82 11.48 10.94
N PHE A 213 -16.97 10.31 11.59
CA PHE A 213 -17.13 9.04 10.89
C PHE A 213 -18.37 9.07 9.98
N ALA A 214 -19.53 9.49 10.48
CA ALA A 214 -20.77 9.54 9.72
C ALA A 214 -20.66 10.47 8.51
N VAL A 215 -20.11 11.68 8.68
CA VAL A 215 -19.86 12.63 7.58
C VAL A 215 -18.88 12.04 6.58
N SER A 216 -17.79 11.44 7.04
CA SER A 216 -16.76 10.83 6.15
C SER A 216 -17.33 9.65 5.36
N ALA A 217 -18.12 8.77 6.00
CA ALA A 217 -18.78 7.65 5.33
C ALA A 217 -19.81 8.13 4.30
N PHE A 218 -20.58 9.18 4.63
CA PHE A 218 -21.54 9.77 3.69
C PHE A 218 -20.85 10.41 2.49
N VAL A 219 -19.77 11.18 2.69
CA VAL A 219 -19.00 11.78 1.59
C VAL A 219 -18.33 10.71 0.74
N LEU A 220 -17.81 9.63 1.34
CA LEU A 220 -17.31 8.47 0.60
C LEU A 220 -18.41 7.85 -0.27
N TYR A 221 -19.60 7.62 0.31
CA TYR A 221 -20.76 7.08 -0.42
C TYR A 221 -21.09 7.95 -1.64
N LEU A 222 -21.24 9.26 -1.47
CA LEU A 222 -21.52 10.18 -2.57
C LEU A 222 -20.39 10.17 -3.63
N SER A 223 -19.13 10.16 -3.17
CA SER A 223 -17.98 10.13 -4.07
C SER A 223 -17.97 8.87 -4.93
N VAL A 224 -18.27 7.70 -4.36
CA VAL A 224 -18.35 6.43 -5.09
C VAL A 224 -19.56 6.40 -6.00
N TYR A 225 -20.73 6.86 -5.52
CA TYR A 225 -21.97 6.86 -6.28
C TYR A 225 -21.88 7.71 -7.57
N PHE A 226 -21.27 8.91 -7.47
CA PHE A 226 -21.14 9.81 -8.62
C PHE A 226 -19.88 9.55 -9.47
N ASN A 227 -18.87 8.82 -8.96
CA ASN A 227 -17.63 8.59 -9.69
C ASN A 227 -17.67 7.40 -10.66
N THR A 228 -18.80 6.80 -10.87
CA THR A 228 -19.09 5.69 -11.79
C THR A 228 -17.89 4.80 -12.14
N GLY A 229 -17.76 3.68 -11.41
CA GLY A 229 -16.72 2.67 -11.64
C GLY A 229 -15.53 2.74 -10.67
N ILE A 230 -14.59 1.81 -10.87
CA ILE A 230 -13.43 1.64 -10.00
C ILE A 230 -12.39 2.72 -10.28
N THR A 231 -11.89 3.36 -9.24
CA THR A 231 -10.67 4.18 -9.30
C THR A 231 -9.45 3.34 -8.96
N ASP A 232 -8.37 3.50 -9.74
CA ASP A 232 -7.13 2.76 -9.51
C ASP A 232 -5.92 3.66 -9.71
N ILE A 233 -5.19 3.91 -8.63
CA ILE A 233 -3.97 4.74 -8.68
C ILE A 233 -2.87 4.06 -9.48
N ASN A 234 -2.80 2.72 -9.49
CA ASN A 234 -1.80 1.98 -10.23
C ASN A 234 -1.84 2.29 -11.73
N SER A 235 -3.02 2.15 -12.32
CA SER A 235 -3.26 2.42 -13.74
C SER A 235 -3.60 3.88 -14.04
N CYS A 236 -3.48 4.77 -13.06
CA CYS A 236 -3.90 6.18 -13.13
C CYS A 236 -5.38 6.35 -13.56
N LYS A 237 -6.25 5.40 -13.24
CA LYS A 237 -7.67 5.45 -13.54
C LYS A 237 -8.41 6.22 -12.44
N TYR A 238 -8.79 7.45 -12.73
CA TYR A 238 -9.44 8.34 -11.75
C TYR A 238 -10.94 8.61 -12.04
N ASN A 239 -11.45 8.35 -13.28
CA ASN A 239 -12.78 8.72 -13.77
C ASN A 239 -13.02 10.23 -13.56
N ASN A 240 -13.61 10.65 -12.42
CA ASN A 240 -13.62 12.04 -12.00
C ASN A 240 -12.57 12.27 -10.92
N MET A 241 -11.56 13.12 -11.20
CA MET A 241 -10.42 13.35 -10.32
C MET A 241 -10.83 13.98 -8.97
N LEU A 242 -11.80 14.90 -8.96
CA LEU A 242 -12.28 15.52 -7.72
C LEU A 242 -12.95 14.48 -6.83
N LEU A 243 -13.82 13.63 -7.41
CA LEU A 243 -14.52 12.56 -6.68
C LEU A 243 -13.54 11.49 -6.20
N MET A 244 -12.48 11.19 -6.95
CA MET A 244 -11.42 10.30 -6.49
C MET A 244 -10.71 10.87 -5.25
N PHE A 245 -10.36 12.16 -5.25
CA PHE A 245 -9.69 12.78 -4.09
C PHE A 245 -10.63 12.87 -2.89
N THR A 246 -11.88 13.28 -3.07
CA THR A 246 -12.85 13.35 -1.97
C THR A 246 -13.15 11.96 -1.40
N GLY A 247 -13.32 10.95 -2.23
CA GLY A 247 -13.50 9.55 -1.81
C GLY A 247 -12.29 8.99 -1.06
N GLY A 248 -11.09 9.24 -1.58
CA GLY A 248 -9.84 8.79 -0.95
C GLY A 248 -9.60 9.43 0.42
N ILE A 249 -9.84 10.73 0.56
CA ILE A 249 -9.68 11.44 1.84
C ILE A 249 -10.77 11.03 2.82
N SER A 250 -12.04 11.03 2.41
CA SER A 250 -13.16 10.71 3.29
C SER A 250 -13.13 9.24 3.75
N GLY A 251 -12.87 8.28 2.85
CA GLY A 251 -12.72 6.88 3.22
C GLY A 251 -11.55 6.66 4.20
N THR A 252 -10.42 7.33 3.98
CA THR A 252 -9.29 7.30 4.92
C THR A 252 -9.67 7.91 6.27
N SER A 253 -10.41 9.04 6.29
CA SER A 253 -10.87 9.68 7.52
C SER A 253 -11.82 8.77 8.30
N ALA A 254 -12.73 8.07 7.64
CA ALA A 254 -13.61 7.09 8.27
C ALA A 254 -12.80 5.96 8.95
N VAL A 255 -11.79 5.41 8.26
CA VAL A 255 -10.89 4.40 8.86
C VAL A 255 -10.13 4.98 10.05
N PHE A 256 -9.64 6.21 9.96
CA PHE A 256 -8.94 6.86 11.09
C PHE A 256 -9.84 7.02 12.32
N CYS A 257 -11.12 7.36 12.13
CA CYS A 257 -12.07 7.43 13.25
C CYS A 257 -12.18 6.09 13.99
N VAL A 258 -12.31 4.98 13.23
CA VAL A 258 -12.33 3.63 13.82
C VAL A 258 -11.01 3.31 14.52
N CYS A 259 -9.87 3.64 13.92
CA CYS A 259 -8.56 3.37 14.50
C CYS A 259 -8.29 4.18 15.78
N ILE A 260 -8.75 5.43 15.82
CA ILE A 260 -8.66 6.28 17.01
C ILE A 260 -9.52 5.72 18.15
N ALA A 261 -10.73 5.23 17.85
CA ALA A 261 -11.57 4.57 18.85
C ALA A 261 -10.89 3.33 19.45
N PHE A 262 -10.01 2.64 18.67
CA PHE A 262 -9.24 1.49 19.12
C PHE A 262 -7.84 1.83 19.66
N ASP A 263 -7.46 3.11 19.78
CA ASP A 263 -6.10 3.53 20.19
C ASP A 263 -5.70 2.96 21.56
N GLY A 264 -6.67 2.76 22.48
CA GLY A 264 -6.45 2.12 23.78
C GLY A 264 -6.20 0.62 23.74
N ILE A 265 -6.56 -0.08 22.65
CA ILE A 265 -6.47 -1.54 22.53
C ILE A 265 -5.14 -1.94 21.92
N ARG A 266 -4.20 -2.42 22.74
CA ARG A 266 -2.89 -2.88 22.31
C ARG A 266 -2.91 -4.36 21.98
N SER A 267 -2.50 -4.74 20.77
CA SER A 267 -2.42 -6.12 20.29
C SER A 267 -1.06 -6.42 19.67
N LYS A 268 -0.45 -7.53 20.10
CA LYS A 268 0.80 -8.03 19.47
C LYS A 268 0.57 -8.44 18.02
N PHE A 269 -0.62 -8.96 17.71
CA PHE A 269 -1.02 -9.35 16.36
C PHE A 269 -1.11 -8.11 15.44
N ILE A 270 -1.87 -7.08 15.84
CA ILE A 270 -2.00 -5.82 15.10
C ILE A 270 -0.64 -5.16 14.91
N THR A 271 0.20 -5.14 15.95
CA THR A 271 1.57 -4.63 15.85
C THR A 271 2.42 -5.39 14.84
N ALA A 272 2.30 -6.72 14.78
CA ALA A 272 3.03 -7.54 13.82
C ALA A 272 2.51 -7.32 12.39
N VAL A 273 1.19 -7.30 12.18
CA VAL A 273 0.57 -7.02 10.87
C VAL A 273 0.98 -5.63 10.35
N SER A 274 0.92 -4.60 11.22
CA SER A 274 1.38 -3.24 10.89
C SER A 274 2.86 -3.20 10.50
N ASP A 275 3.71 -3.94 11.20
CA ASP A 275 5.14 -4.06 10.88
C ASP A 275 5.39 -4.84 9.58
N GLY A 276 4.50 -5.77 9.25
CA GLY A 276 4.58 -6.68 8.12
C GLY A 276 3.80 -6.24 6.88
N THR A 277 3.20 -5.05 6.85
CA THR A 277 2.36 -4.61 5.73
C THR A 277 3.02 -4.75 4.37
N LEU A 278 4.33 -4.47 4.25
CA LEU A 278 5.07 -4.64 3.01
C LEU A 278 5.14 -6.12 2.58
N MET A 279 5.46 -7.01 3.50
CA MET A 279 5.53 -8.45 3.23
C MET A 279 4.14 -9.01 2.87
N ILE A 280 3.10 -8.62 3.61
CA ILE A 280 1.72 -9.03 3.31
C ILE A 280 1.32 -8.52 1.92
N MET A 281 1.59 -7.25 1.60
CA MET A 281 1.31 -6.67 0.29
C MET A 281 2.02 -7.45 -0.83
N SER A 282 3.25 -7.92 -0.59
CA SER A 282 4.02 -8.64 -1.60
C SER A 282 3.60 -10.11 -1.76
N LEU A 283 2.97 -10.72 -0.76
CA LEU A 283 2.68 -12.16 -0.75
C LEU A 283 1.18 -12.50 -0.79
N HIS A 284 0.28 -11.53 -0.56
CA HIS A 284 -1.15 -11.84 -0.42
C HIS A 284 -1.79 -12.42 -1.70
N VAL A 285 -1.30 -12.08 -2.89
CA VAL A 285 -1.81 -12.65 -4.15
C VAL A 285 -1.63 -14.17 -4.16
N TYR A 286 -0.47 -14.66 -3.73
CA TYR A 286 -0.24 -16.11 -3.56
C TYR A 286 -1.09 -16.69 -2.43
N GLY A 287 -1.24 -15.94 -1.34
CA GLY A 287 -2.14 -16.32 -0.24
C GLY A 287 -3.59 -16.47 -0.69
N ILE A 288 -4.09 -15.53 -1.51
CA ILE A 288 -5.42 -15.59 -2.12
C ILE A 288 -5.54 -16.87 -2.98
N THR A 289 -4.54 -17.17 -3.81
CA THR A 289 -4.55 -18.37 -4.66
C THR A 289 -4.63 -19.66 -3.82
N VAL A 290 -3.88 -19.75 -2.72
CA VAL A 290 -3.93 -20.90 -1.81
C VAL A 290 -5.31 -21.04 -1.16
N VAL A 291 -5.86 -19.94 -0.61
CA VAL A 291 -7.18 -19.95 0.03
C VAL A 291 -8.28 -20.24 -0.99
N TRP A 292 -8.18 -19.72 -2.21
CA TRP A 292 -9.13 -19.98 -3.28
C TRP A 292 -9.15 -21.45 -3.69
N ASN A 293 -8.00 -22.11 -3.80
CA ASN A 293 -7.93 -23.55 -4.07
C ASN A 293 -8.49 -24.38 -2.90
N PHE A 294 -8.29 -23.94 -1.65
CA PHE A 294 -8.93 -24.54 -0.50
C PHE A 294 -10.46 -24.43 -0.54
N TYR A 295 -11.00 -23.27 -0.90
CA TYR A 295 -12.44 -23.09 -1.10
C TYR A 295 -13.00 -23.94 -2.23
N LYS A 296 -12.28 -24.08 -3.35
CA LYS A 296 -12.69 -25.01 -4.44
C LYS A 296 -12.79 -26.45 -3.96
N MET A 297 -11.84 -26.88 -3.14
CA MET A 297 -11.87 -28.22 -2.56
C MET A 297 -13.12 -28.41 -1.68
N ILE A 298 -13.43 -27.47 -0.81
CA ILE A 298 -14.63 -27.51 0.03
C ILE A 298 -15.91 -27.46 -0.82
N ALA A 299 -15.98 -26.56 -1.81
CA ALA A 299 -17.14 -26.43 -2.68
C ALA A 299 -17.38 -27.67 -3.52
N GLY A 300 -16.33 -28.38 -3.96
CA GLY A 300 -16.44 -29.67 -4.63
C GLY A 300 -17.09 -30.73 -3.77
N ILE A 301 -16.89 -30.68 -2.45
CA ILE A 301 -17.57 -31.56 -1.47
C ILE A 301 -19.04 -31.11 -1.28
N ALA A 302 -19.31 -29.79 -1.31
CA ALA A 302 -20.65 -29.23 -1.09
C ALA A 302 -21.61 -29.35 -2.31
N GLY A 303 -21.08 -29.72 -3.48
CA GLY A 303 -21.88 -29.88 -4.70
C GLY A 303 -22.11 -28.60 -5.52
N PRO A 304 -23.00 -28.64 -6.53
CA PRO A 304 -23.29 -27.51 -7.42
C PRO A 304 -23.74 -26.25 -6.65
N GLY A 305 -23.17 -25.10 -6.98
CA GLY A 305 -23.47 -23.82 -6.30
C GLY A 305 -22.63 -23.55 -5.06
N GLY A 306 -21.84 -24.51 -4.57
CA GLY A 306 -21.00 -24.34 -3.38
C GLY A 306 -19.98 -23.19 -3.48
N MET A 307 -19.57 -22.80 -4.70
CA MET A 307 -18.62 -21.69 -4.92
C MET A 307 -19.23 -20.31 -4.67
N ASP A 308 -20.55 -20.12 -4.83
CA ASP A 308 -21.18 -18.79 -4.72
C ASP A 308 -21.03 -18.21 -3.30
N ALA A 309 -21.04 -19.07 -2.28
CA ALA A 309 -20.82 -18.68 -0.90
C ALA A 309 -19.42 -18.04 -0.69
N PHE A 310 -18.42 -18.48 -1.45
CA PHE A 310 -17.05 -17.99 -1.36
C PHE A 310 -16.80 -16.72 -2.18
N VAL A 311 -17.75 -16.29 -3.02
CA VAL A 311 -17.70 -15.01 -3.75
C VAL A 311 -18.55 -13.99 -2.99
N SER A 312 -18.21 -13.70 -1.74
CA SER A 312 -18.98 -12.84 -0.85
C SER A 312 -18.07 -11.95 0.01
N LEU A 313 -18.62 -10.87 0.56
CA LEU A 313 -17.88 -10.01 1.49
C LEU A 313 -17.42 -10.75 2.75
N PRO A 314 -18.24 -11.60 3.41
CA PRO A 314 -17.75 -12.41 4.54
C PRO A 314 -16.57 -13.29 4.18
N ALA A 315 -16.60 -13.96 3.02
CA ALA A 315 -15.47 -14.78 2.56
C ALA A 315 -14.22 -13.96 2.30
N ALA A 316 -14.35 -12.76 1.75
CA ALA A 316 -13.21 -11.82 1.58
C ALA A 316 -12.60 -11.43 2.93
N VAL A 317 -13.43 -11.15 3.95
CA VAL A 317 -12.96 -10.84 5.32
C VAL A 317 -12.25 -12.05 5.92
N VAL A 318 -12.83 -13.25 5.83
CA VAL A 318 -12.22 -14.48 6.33
C VAL A 318 -10.89 -14.74 5.63
N THR A 319 -10.83 -14.59 4.31
CA THR A 319 -9.59 -14.74 3.52
C THR A 319 -8.51 -13.77 3.99
N ALA A 320 -8.87 -12.48 4.21
CA ALA A 320 -7.93 -11.50 4.71
C ALA A 320 -7.40 -11.86 6.12
N MET A 321 -8.28 -12.36 6.99
CA MET A 321 -7.88 -12.85 8.31
C MET A 321 -6.96 -14.09 8.22
N MET A 322 -7.27 -15.06 7.37
CA MET A 322 -6.46 -16.26 7.17
C MET A 322 -5.05 -15.92 6.68
N ILE A 323 -4.94 -15.03 5.66
CA ILE A 323 -3.66 -14.63 5.11
C ILE A 323 -2.82 -13.83 6.14
N THR A 324 -3.44 -12.89 6.85
CA THR A 324 -2.74 -12.10 7.86
C THR A 324 -2.30 -12.96 9.06
N ALA A 325 -3.13 -13.93 9.48
CA ALA A 325 -2.80 -14.89 10.52
C ALA A 325 -1.67 -15.84 10.09
N GLY A 326 -1.75 -16.36 8.86
CA GLY A 326 -0.71 -17.25 8.32
C GLY A 326 0.65 -16.58 8.20
N LEU A 327 0.68 -15.29 7.88
CA LEU A 327 1.92 -14.50 7.77
C LEU A 327 2.43 -13.97 9.11
N TYR A 328 1.71 -14.16 10.22
CA TYR A 328 2.13 -13.65 11.54
C TYR A 328 3.52 -14.14 11.96
N TYR A 329 3.75 -15.45 11.96
CA TYR A 329 5.05 -16.02 12.35
C TYR A 329 6.18 -15.67 11.37
N PRO A 330 6.01 -15.75 10.04
CA PRO A 330 6.96 -15.21 9.07
C PRO A 330 7.35 -13.76 9.35
N ILE A 331 6.39 -12.88 9.63
CA ILE A 331 6.65 -11.47 9.95
C ILE A 331 7.47 -11.33 11.24
N VAL A 332 7.10 -12.07 12.31
CA VAL A 332 7.84 -12.05 13.58
C VAL A 332 9.28 -12.55 13.40
N PHE A 333 9.48 -13.59 12.59
CA PHE A 333 10.80 -14.09 12.24
C PHE A 333 11.61 -13.05 11.45
N CYS A 334 11.03 -12.49 10.37
CA CYS A 334 11.69 -11.49 9.53
C CYS A 334 12.02 -10.21 10.31
N ARG A 335 11.19 -9.81 11.27
CA ARG A 335 11.48 -8.67 12.14
C ARG A 335 12.78 -8.84 12.94
N LYS A 336 13.13 -10.07 13.29
CA LYS A 336 14.35 -10.38 14.07
C LYS A 336 15.57 -10.66 13.19
N ARG A 337 15.38 -11.37 12.06
CA ARG A 337 16.46 -11.92 11.25
C ARG A 337 16.65 -11.24 9.90
N LEU A 338 15.56 -10.80 9.26
CA LEU A 338 15.55 -10.26 7.90
C LEU A 338 14.74 -8.96 7.83
N PRO A 339 15.07 -7.92 8.64
CA PRO A 339 14.26 -6.69 8.74
C PRO A 339 14.12 -5.96 7.39
N LEU A 340 15.03 -6.20 6.45
CA LEU A 340 14.99 -5.64 5.10
C LEU A 340 13.72 -6.06 4.34
N LEU A 341 13.25 -7.31 4.50
CA LEU A 341 12.02 -7.80 3.87
C LEU A 341 10.75 -7.09 4.40
N LEU A 342 10.88 -6.41 5.54
CA LEU A 342 9.81 -5.57 6.11
C LEU A 342 10.02 -4.07 5.82
N GLY A 343 10.91 -3.72 4.88
CA GLY A 343 11.24 -2.33 4.58
C GLY A 343 11.98 -1.60 5.72
N LYS A 344 12.54 -2.34 6.67
CA LYS A 344 13.28 -1.77 7.80
C LYS A 344 14.78 -1.84 7.49
N ALA A 345 15.46 -0.68 7.47
CA ALA A 345 16.90 -0.66 7.39
C ALA A 345 17.48 -1.37 8.62
N GLY A 346 18.26 -2.44 8.41
CA GLY A 346 18.94 -3.15 9.49
C GLY A 346 19.73 -2.18 10.37
N LYS A 347 19.74 -2.41 11.67
CA LYS A 347 20.65 -1.68 12.57
C LYS A 347 22.07 -1.93 12.06
N LYS A 348 22.84 -0.85 11.81
CA LYS A 348 24.29 -0.99 11.62
C LYS A 348 24.81 -1.81 12.81
N PRO A 349 25.66 -2.84 12.61
CA PRO A 349 26.34 -3.46 13.73
C PRO A 349 27.05 -2.33 14.49
N VAL A 350 26.77 -2.24 15.77
CA VAL A 350 27.51 -1.36 16.68
C VAL A 350 28.97 -1.81 16.57
N GLY A 351 29.80 -0.98 15.95
CA GLY A 351 31.23 -1.24 15.86
C GLY A 351 31.73 -1.53 17.27
N LYS A 352 32.30 -2.71 17.46
CA LYS A 352 33.04 -3.02 18.69
C LYS A 352 34.03 -1.88 18.85
N GLY A 353 33.81 -1.04 19.85
CA GLY A 353 34.75 0.01 20.21
C GLY A 353 36.14 -0.63 20.33
N LYS A 354 37.11 -0.09 19.62
CA LYS A 354 38.51 -0.39 19.86
C LYS A 354 38.74 -0.05 21.33
N THR A 355 38.88 -1.05 22.17
CA THR A 355 39.50 -0.90 23.48
C THR A 355 40.92 -0.43 23.23
N SER A 356 41.18 0.87 23.38
CA SER A 356 42.51 1.40 23.55
C SER A 356 43.03 0.88 24.88
N LEU A 357 43.99 -0.04 24.83
CA LEU A 357 44.80 -0.40 25.96
C LEU A 357 45.59 0.86 26.36
N PRO A 358 45.66 1.21 27.67
CA PRO A 358 46.56 2.23 28.12
C PRO A 358 47.99 1.65 28.11
N GLY A 359 48.89 2.32 27.39
CA GLY A 359 50.31 2.18 27.51
C GLY A 359 50.86 3.15 28.56
#